data_df10c6b3a9f497ac9299b43a2adad2bd
#
_entry.id   df10c6b3a9f497ac9299b43a2adad2bd
#
_cell.length_a   1.000
_cell.length_b   1.000
_cell.length_c   1.000
_cell.angle_alpha   90.00
_cell.angle_beta   90.00
_cell.angle_gamma   90.00
#
_symmetry.space_group_name_H-M   'P 1'
#
loop_
_entity.id
_entity.type
_entity.pdbx_description
1 polymer ?
#
loop_
_entity_poly.entity_id
_entity_poly.type
_entity_poly.pdbx_seq_one_letter_code
_entity_poly.pdbx_strand_id
1 'polypeptide(L)'
;MNMKCISKFELGRKYSYGHSCNVKLKDREGMLFVYTDGHGVDPGEELFDHRGIKPMHMAMFEMDGKLLWEKELPYGVLPGVWWVPAIAFDMDKDGADEIYFINNYGKPFSMTRRKLERLDAETGEVTGVWPWSMNTFHERMSLCYRYYLVAGYVHGEPVLVTCQGTYGNMYLQGWNSNMEKRWDIVIKTKTPVQEQAM
;
A
#
# COMPACT_ATOMS: atom_id res chain seq x y z
N MET A 1 -14.67 16.83 28.64
CA MET A 1 -13.71 15.74 28.38
C MET A 1 -12.37 16.40 28.05
N ASN A 2 -11.32 16.13 28.81
CA ASN A 2 -10.01 16.73 28.56
C ASN A 2 -9.20 15.77 27.69
N MET A 3 -8.89 16.16 26.47
CA MET A 3 -7.99 15.40 25.57
C MET A 3 -6.55 15.77 25.89
N LYS A 4 -5.68 14.74 25.91
CA LYS A 4 -4.23 14.89 26.07
C LYS A 4 -3.56 14.39 24.81
N CYS A 5 -2.65 15.20 24.24
CA CYS A 5 -1.76 14.72 23.16
C CYS A 5 -0.79 13.70 23.78
N ILE A 6 -0.77 12.50 23.24
CA ILE A 6 0.10 11.40 23.71
C ILE A 6 1.31 11.18 22.82
N SER A 7 1.22 11.58 21.54
CA SER A 7 2.32 11.45 20.59
C SER A 7 2.26 12.57 19.54
N LYS A 8 3.41 13.00 19.06
CA LYS A 8 3.56 13.97 17.98
C LYS A 8 4.64 13.49 17.03
N PHE A 9 4.30 13.45 15.74
CA PHE A 9 5.23 13.01 14.69
C PHE A 9 5.54 14.17 13.77
N GLU A 10 6.81 14.38 13.45
CA GLU A 10 7.27 15.44 12.57
C GLU A 10 7.83 14.86 11.28
N LEU A 11 7.10 15.00 10.19
CA LEU A 11 7.48 14.47 8.88
C LEU A 11 8.54 15.32 8.17
N GLY A 12 8.95 16.45 8.75
CA GLY A 12 10.01 17.32 8.23
C GLY A 12 9.68 18.05 6.93
N ARG A 13 8.47 17.86 6.38
CA ARG A 13 8.00 18.47 5.14
C ARG A 13 6.49 18.73 5.13
N LYS A 14 6.02 19.51 4.18
CA LYS A 14 4.58 19.67 3.99
C LYS A 14 3.96 18.33 3.60
N TYR A 15 2.87 18.04 4.26
CA TYR A 15 2.08 16.85 4.03
C TYR A 15 0.79 17.25 3.33
N SER A 16 0.45 16.61 2.24
CA SER A 16 -0.77 16.89 1.49
C SER A 16 -1.71 15.71 1.42
N TYR A 17 -1.17 14.51 1.42
CA TYR A 17 -1.95 13.29 1.23
C TYR A 17 -1.21 12.07 1.77
N GLY A 18 -1.89 11.21 2.49
CA GLY A 18 -1.29 9.98 3.00
C GLY A 18 -2.18 9.24 3.98
N HIS A 19 -1.66 8.17 4.51
CA HIS A 19 -2.26 7.35 5.55
C HIS A 19 -1.19 6.86 6.52
N SER A 20 -1.63 6.31 7.63
CA SER A 20 -0.73 5.71 8.62
C SER A 20 -1.31 4.40 9.13
N CYS A 21 -0.45 3.54 9.64
CA CYS A 21 -0.83 2.34 10.36
C CYS A 21 0.08 2.14 11.58
N ASN A 22 -0.47 1.55 12.63
CA ASN A 22 0.30 1.09 13.76
C ASN A 22 1.17 -0.10 13.35
N VAL A 23 2.34 -0.19 13.93
CA VAL A 23 3.32 -1.25 13.68
C VAL A 23 3.81 -1.78 15.00
N LYS A 24 3.70 -3.08 15.20
CA LYS A 24 4.29 -3.75 16.35
C LYS A 24 5.73 -4.09 16.03
N LEU A 25 6.64 -3.43 16.71
CA LEU A 25 8.07 -3.75 16.70
C LEU A 25 8.37 -4.84 17.74
N LYS A 26 9.59 -5.35 17.77
CA LYS A 26 9.96 -6.47 18.66
C LYS A 26 9.58 -6.25 20.13
N ASP A 27 9.85 -5.07 20.66
CA ASP A 27 9.72 -4.74 22.09
C ASP A 27 8.89 -3.47 22.34
N ARG A 28 8.37 -2.85 21.30
CA ARG A 28 7.63 -1.59 21.35
C ARG A 28 6.67 -1.43 20.19
N GLU A 29 5.92 -0.36 20.19
CA GLU A 29 5.05 0.04 19.09
C GLU A 29 5.63 1.22 18.33
N GLY A 30 5.24 1.31 17.06
CA GLY A 30 5.59 2.39 16.17
C GLY A 30 4.42 2.81 15.27
N MET A 31 4.68 3.82 14.46
CA MET A 31 3.72 4.36 13.51
C MET A 31 4.40 4.52 12.15
N LEU A 32 3.87 3.82 11.15
CA LEU A 32 4.25 4.02 9.76
C LEU A 32 3.38 5.10 9.14
N PHE A 33 4.02 6.04 8.45
CA PHE A 33 3.37 7.02 7.59
C PHE A 33 3.74 6.76 6.14
N VAL A 34 2.73 6.78 5.25
CA VAL A 34 2.90 6.75 3.80
C VAL A 34 2.27 8.03 3.27
N TYR A 35 3.05 8.90 2.65
CA TYR A 35 2.61 10.26 2.34
C TYR A 35 3.34 10.87 1.14
N THR A 36 2.80 11.99 0.64
CA THR A 36 3.43 12.85 -0.37
C THR A 36 3.30 14.31 0.02
N ASP A 37 4.21 15.14 -0.45
CA ASP A 37 4.15 16.61 -0.36
C ASP A 37 3.51 17.25 -1.62
N GLY A 38 3.17 16.46 -2.60
CA GLY A 38 2.48 16.87 -3.82
C GLY A 38 0.95 16.87 -3.70
N HIS A 39 0.29 17.09 -4.80
CA HIS A 39 -1.17 16.96 -4.85
C HIS A 39 -1.56 15.49 -4.83
N GLY A 40 -2.53 15.15 -4.00
CA GLY A 40 -3.22 13.86 -4.08
C GLY A 40 -4.04 13.81 -5.38
N VAL A 41 -4.02 12.68 -6.03
CA VAL A 41 -4.79 12.47 -7.25
C VAL A 41 -5.96 11.54 -6.93
N ASP A 42 -7.18 11.98 -7.18
CA ASP A 42 -8.31 11.06 -7.27
C ASP A 42 -8.35 10.50 -8.69
N PRO A 43 -8.18 9.21 -8.86
CA PRO A 43 -8.18 8.58 -10.17
C PRO A 43 -9.55 8.52 -10.86
N GLY A 44 -10.58 8.91 -10.17
CA GLY A 44 -11.92 8.95 -10.73
C GLY A 44 -12.11 10.03 -11.80
N GLU A 45 -11.22 11.02 -11.82
CA GLU A 45 -11.29 12.08 -12.81
C GLU A 45 -10.30 11.82 -13.94
N GLU A 46 -10.75 12.01 -15.16
CA GLU A 46 -10.00 11.75 -16.41
C GLU A 46 -8.80 12.68 -16.61
N LEU A 47 -8.62 13.64 -15.74
CA LEU A 47 -7.59 14.67 -15.81
C LEU A 47 -6.37 14.28 -14.95
N PHE A 48 -5.64 13.28 -15.41
CA PHE A 48 -4.30 13.07 -14.92
C PHE A 48 -3.38 14.18 -15.41
N ASP A 49 -3.29 15.27 -14.67
CA ASP A 49 -2.18 16.19 -14.83
C ASP A 49 -0.95 15.59 -14.16
N HIS A 50 -0.11 14.96 -14.97
CA HIS A 50 1.17 14.39 -14.51
C HIS A 50 2.16 15.46 -14.02
N ARG A 51 1.84 16.73 -14.23
CA ARG A 51 2.66 17.88 -13.80
C ARG A 51 2.49 18.06 -12.30
N GLY A 52 3.58 17.91 -11.58
CA GLY A 52 3.59 18.13 -10.13
C GLY A 52 3.37 16.90 -9.26
N ILE A 53 3.32 15.70 -9.83
CA ILE A 53 3.35 14.47 -9.02
C ILE A 53 4.71 14.40 -8.34
N LYS A 54 4.65 14.34 -7.02
CA LYS A 54 5.81 14.18 -6.17
C LYS A 54 5.97 12.70 -5.78
N PRO A 55 7.18 12.28 -5.45
CA PRO A 55 7.40 10.94 -4.92
C PRO A 55 6.55 10.68 -3.68
N MET A 56 6.23 9.40 -3.48
CA MET A 56 5.71 8.95 -2.19
C MET A 56 6.86 8.75 -1.23
N HIS A 57 6.61 9.02 0.04
CA HIS A 57 7.52 8.80 1.14
C HIS A 57 6.91 7.79 2.11
N MET A 58 7.77 7.01 2.70
CA MET A 58 7.44 6.18 3.86
C MET A 58 8.34 6.61 5.01
N ALA A 59 7.77 6.82 6.18
CA ALA A 59 8.52 7.16 7.39
C ALA A 59 8.02 6.33 8.57
N MET A 60 8.92 5.71 9.28
CA MET A 60 8.65 4.90 10.45
C MET A 60 9.13 5.61 11.70
N PHE A 61 8.24 5.71 12.68
CA PHE A 61 8.51 6.36 13.95
C PHE A 61 8.24 5.42 15.11
N GLU A 62 8.98 5.58 16.20
CA GLU A 62 8.56 5.10 17.51
C GLU A 62 7.39 5.95 18.04
N MET A 63 6.58 5.41 18.94
CA MET A 63 5.41 6.13 19.48
C MET A 63 5.74 7.39 20.28
N ASP A 64 7.00 7.58 20.67
CA ASP A 64 7.49 8.82 21.27
C ASP A 64 7.81 9.94 20.26
N GLY A 65 7.69 9.64 18.95
CA GLY A 65 7.96 10.56 17.85
C GLY A 65 9.38 10.50 17.29
N LYS A 66 10.22 9.59 17.76
CA LYS A 66 11.55 9.38 17.21
C LYS A 66 11.48 8.71 15.84
N LEU A 67 12.07 9.33 14.83
CA LEU A 67 12.19 8.76 13.49
C LEU A 67 13.18 7.59 13.51
N LEU A 68 12.74 6.43 13.03
CA LEU A 68 13.60 5.26 12.81
C LEU A 68 14.23 5.31 11.43
N TRP A 69 13.41 5.43 10.41
CA TRP A 69 13.86 5.54 9.03
C TRP A 69 12.86 6.30 8.15
N GLU A 70 13.36 6.85 7.05
CA GLU A 70 12.57 7.45 5.98
C GLU A 70 13.04 6.91 4.64
N LYS A 71 12.11 6.67 3.72
CA LYS A 71 12.36 6.18 2.38
C LYS A 71 11.55 6.97 1.37
N GLU A 72 12.19 7.41 0.30
CA GLU A 72 11.53 7.94 -0.89
C GLU A 72 11.31 6.81 -1.90
N LEU A 73 10.12 6.77 -2.50
CA LEU A 73 9.76 5.83 -3.54
C LEU A 73 9.78 6.54 -4.90
N PRO A 74 10.91 6.60 -5.61
CA PRO A 74 11.09 7.49 -6.76
C PRO A 74 10.19 7.15 -7.95
N TYR A 75 9.76 5.91 -8.04
CA TYR A 75 8.82 5.43 -9.05
C TYR A 75 7.47 5.10 -8.46
N GLY A 76 7.23 5.65 -7.28
CA GLY A 76 6.12 5.31 -6.42
C GLY A 76 4.80 5.23 -7.14
N VAL A 77 3.93 4.48 -6.55
CA VAL A 77 2.55 4.45 -6.93
C VAL A 77 2.01 5.86 -6.77
N LEU A 78 1.05 6.22 -7.60
CA LEU A 78 0.40 7.52 -7.54
C LEU A 78 -0.06 7.84 -6.12
N PRO A 79 0.17 9.08 -5.67
CA PRO A 79 -0.30 9.50 -4.37
C PRO A 79 -1.83 9.49 -4.32
N GLY A 80 -2.37 8.63 -3.51
CA GLY A 80 -3.81 8.54 -3.31
C GLY A 80 -4.18 7.40 -2.39
N VAL A 81 -5.28 7.54 -1.66
CA VAL A 81 -5.77 6.58 -0.64
C VAL A 81 -5.87 5.14 -1.16
N TRP A 82 -6.12 5.00 -2.46
CA TRP A 82 -6.34 3.69 -3.10
C TRP A 82 -5.10 3.09 -3.77
N TRP A 83 -3.95 3.76 -3.69
CA TRP A 83 -2.86 3.50 -4.64
C TRP A 83 -1.62 2.91 -4.01
N VAL A 84 -1.35 3.26 -2.77
CA VAL A 84 -0.25 2.70 -1.99
C VAL A 84 -0.78 2.14 -0.69
N PRO A 85 -1.59 1.08 -0.73
CA PRO A 85 -1.90 0.42 0.50
C PRO A 85 -0.59 -0.09 1.09
N ALA A 86 -0.37 0.24 2.35
CA ALA A 86 0.66 -0.35 3.18
C ALA A 86 -0.01 -0.89 4.44
N ILE A 87 0.37 -2.07 4.84
CA ILE A 87 -0.09 -2.68 6.08
C ILE A 87 1.10 -3.22 6.86
N ALA A 88 0.95 -3.24 8.17
CA ALA A 88 1.85 -3.94 9.07
C ALA A 88 1.13 -5.19 9.60
N PHE A 89 1.80 -6.33 9.56
CA PHE A 89 1.23 -7.58 10.03
C PHE A 89 2.33 -8.63 10.25
N ASP A 90 2.23 -9.35 11.39
CA ASP A 90 3.13 -10.44 11.76
C ASP A 90 2.78 -11.71 10.96
N MET A 91 3.40 -11.86 9.79
CA MET A 91 3.14 -12.99 8.89
C MET A 91 3.94 -14.24 9.27
N ASP A 92 5.08 -14.12 9.88
CA ASP A 92 5.94 -15.25 10.24
C ASP A 92 5.76 -15.70 11.70
N LYS A 93 4.94 -14.98 12.47
CA LYS A 93 4.62 -15.24 13.88
C LYS A 93 5.81 -15.09 14.83
N ASP A 94 6.73 -14.22 14.51
CA ASP A 94 7.88 -13.94 15.39
C ASP A 94 7.56 -12.92 16.49
N GLY A 95 6.39 -12.31 16.41
CA GLY A 95 5.85 -11.36 17.37
C GLY A 95 6.10 -9.90 17.01
N ALA A 96 6.75 -9.61 15.89
CA ALA A 96 6.88 -8.29 15.30
C ALA A 96 6.16 -8.24 13.94
N ASP A 97 5.75 -7.05 13.52
CA ASP A 97 5.11 -6.88 12.23
C ASP A 97 6.16 -6.67 11.13
N GLU A 98 5.92 -7.24 9.96
CA GLU A 98 6.54 -6.79 8.72
C GLU A 98 5.63 -5.77 8.03
N ILE A 99 6.22 -4.92 7.19
CA ILE A 99 5.48 -3.97 6.38
C ILE A 99 5.32 -4.51 4.97
N TYR A 100 4.09 -4.61 4.51
CA TYR A 100 3.75 -4.99 3.13
C TYR A 100 3.18 -3.81 2.38
N PHE A 101 3.67 -3.57 1.17
CA PHE A 101 3.15 -2.49 0.32
C PHE A 101 3.36 -2.81 -1.17
N ILE A 102 2.74 -2.00 -2.05
CA ILE A 102 2.87 -2.18 -3.49
C ILE A 102 3.83 -1.13 -4.03
N ASN A 103 4.96 -1.58 -4.55
CA ASN A 103 5.93 -0.73 -5.21
C ASN A 103 5.81 -0.79 -6.73
N ASN A 104 6.27 0.26 -7.41
CA ASN A 104 6.31 0.37 -8.87
C ASN A 104 7.76 0.51 -9.33
N TYR A 105 8.26 -0.48 -10.03
CA TYR A 105 9.63 -0.54 -10.56
C TYR A 105 9.78 0.09 -11.96
N GLY A 106 8.71 0.60 -12.51
CA GLY A 106 8.70 1.23 -13.82
C GLY A 106 8.60 2.73 -13.77
N LYS A 107 8.37 3.32 -14.93
CA LYS A 107 8.00 4.74 -15.02
C LYS A 107 6.72 4.98 -14.21
N PRO A 108 6.49 6.21 -13.72
CA PRO A 108 5.19 6.57 -13.16
C PRO A 108 4.09 6.04 -14.08
N PHE A 109 3.03 5.47 -13.49
CA PHE A 109 1.91 4.85 -14.20
C PHE A 109 2.21 3.54 -14.96
N SER A 110 3.39 2.95 -14.82
CA SER A 110 3.62 1.62 -15.39
C SER A 110 2.74 0.56 -14.73
N MET A 111 1.89 -0.09 -15.51
CA MET A 111 1.06 -1.20 -15.04
C MET A 111 1.80 -2.53 -15.00
N THR A 112 2.94 -2.62 -15.66
CA THR A 112 3.63 -3.89 -15.92
C THR A 112 4.78 -4.19 -14.97
N ARG A 113 5.09 -3.27 -14.04
CA ARG A 113 6.27 -3.39 -13.17
C ARG A 113 5.95 -3.20 -11.70
N ARG A 114 4.77 -3.61 -11.30
CA ARG A 114 4.38 -3.59 -9.90
C ARG A 114 4.82 -4.84 -9.19
N LYS A 115 5.19 -4.66 -7.94
CA LYS A 115 5.64 -5.72 -7.04
C LYS A 115 4.99 -5.54 -5.67
N LEU A 116 4.64 -6.63 -5.05
CA LEU A 116 4.41 -6.66 -3.61
C LEU A 116 5.77 -6.72 -2.95
N GLU A 117 6.05 -5.80 -2.04
CA GLU A 117 7.28 -5.79 -1.25
C GLU A 117 6.98 -6.00 0.22
N ARG A 118 7.94 -6.64 0.89
CA ARG A 118 8.00 -6.73 2.34
C ARG A 118 9.22 -5.97 2.83
N LEU A 119 9.02 -5.14 3.83
CA LEU A 119 10.09 -4.44 4.53
C LEU A 119 10.20 -4.97 5.96
N ASP A 120 11.42 -5.00 6.44
CA ASP A 120 11.70 -5.04 7.87
C ASP A 120 11.24 -3.72 8.51
N ALA A 121 10.44 -3.81 9.56
CA ALA A 121 9.84 -2.63 10.17
C ALA A 121 10.83 -1.75 10.93
N GLU A 122 11.90 -2.34 11.48
CA GLU A 122 12.93 -1.60 12.23
C GLU A 122 13.86 -0.80 11.32
N THR A 123 14.16 -1.32 10.14
CA THR A 123 15.22 -0.77 9.27
C THR A 123 14.70 -0.18 7.95
N GLY A 124 13.48 -0.56 7.52
CA GLY A 124 12.95 -0.21 6.21
C GLY A 124 13.64 -0.96 5.06
N GLU A 125 14.48 -1.95 5.32
CA GLU A 125 15.12 -2.77 4.29
C GLU A 125 14.12 -3.72 3.64
N VAL A 126 14.31 -3.96 2.34
CA VAL A 126 13.48 -4.90 1.59
C VAL A 126 13.90 -6.32 1.93
N THR A 127 13.00 -7.09 2.52
CA THR A 127 13.21 -8.50 2.90
C THR A 127 12.51 -9.49 1.99
N GLY A 128 11.63 -9.03 1.09
CA GLY A 128 10.96 -9.89 0.13
C GLY A 128 10.30 -9.11 -1.01
N VAL A 129 10.22 -9.74 -2.17
CA VAL A 129 9.61 -9.16 -3.38
C VAL A 129 8.88 -10.24 -4.16
N TRP A 130 7.59 -10.00 -4.43
CA TRP A 130 6.74 -10.94 -5.17
C TRP A 130 6.08 -10.28 -6.38
N PRO A 131 5.75 -11.05 -7.42
CA PRO A 131 5.00 -10.52 -8.55
C PRO A 131 3.64 -9.99 -8.10
N TRP A 132 3.25 -8.80 -8.58
CA TRP A 132 1.88 -8.35 -8.42
C TRP A 132 0.95 -9.11 -9.36
N SER A 133 -0.26 -9.40 -8.90
CA SER A 133 -1.19 -10.34 -9.53
C SER A 133 -1.58 -9.99 -10.95
N MET A 134 -1.70 -8.72 -11.25
CA MET A 134 -2.14 -8.28 -12.56
C MET A 134 -1.32 -7.08 -13.04
N ASN A 135 -0.58 -7.33 -14.09
CA ASN A 135 0.24 -6.34 -14.77
C ASN A 135 -0.23 -6.10 -16.22
N THR A 136 -1.47 -6.44 -16.54
CA THR A 136 -2.05 -6.19 -17.86
C THR A 136 -3.11 -5.11 -17.79
N PHE A 137 -3.13 -4.28 -18.80
CA PHE A 137 -4.02 -3.13 -18.89
C PHE A 137 -5.10 -3.41 -19.93
N HIS A 138 -6.32 -3.64 -19.50
CA HIS A 138 -7.49 -3.82 -20.38
C HIS A 138 -8.68 -2.96 -19.98
N GLU A 139 -8.56 -2.19 -18.88
CA GLU A 139 -9.64 -1.39 -18.32
C GLU A 139 -9.17 0.04 -18.09
N ARG A 140 -10.10 0.94 -17.76
CA ARG A 140 -9.78 2.32 -17.43
C ARG A 140 -8.77 2.39 -16.29
N MET A 141 -7.85 3.32 -16.40
CA MET A 141 -6.73 3.49 -15.46
C MET A 141 -7.20 3.56 -14.00
N SER A 142 -8.27 4.30 -13.71
CA SER A 142 -8.85 4.42 -12.38
C SER A 142 -9.30 3.10 -11.78
N LEU A 143 -9.69 2.12 -12.58
CA LEU A 143 -10.15 0.82 -12.11
C LEU A 143 -8.99 -0.13 -11.84
N CYS A 144 -7.95 -0.06 -12.66
CA CYS A 144 -6.78 -0.92 -12.55
C CYS A 144 -5.84 -0.54 -11.40
N TYR A 145 -5.87 0.72 -10.95
CA TYR A 145 -4.95 1.23 -9.95
C TYR A 145 -5.47 1.20 -8.51
N ARG A 146 -6.66 0.71 -8.28
CA ARG A 146 -7.19 0.58 -6.93
C ARG A 146 -6.72 -0.74 -6.34
N TYR A 147 -5.87 -0.63 -5.33
CA TYR A 147 -5.26 -1.75 -4.64
C TYR A 147 -5.70 -1.79 -3.19
N TYR A 148 -5.77 -2.99 -2.67
CA TYR A 148 -6.03 -3.24 -1.26
C TYR A 148 -5.12 -4.35 -0.76
N LEU A 149 -4.65 -4.18 0.45
CA LEU A 149 -3.98 -5.21 1.23
C LEU A 149 -4.79 -5.44 2.49
N VAL A 150 -5.06 -6.68 2.79
CA VAL A 150 -5.74 -7.08 4.02
C VAL A 150 -5.00 -8.28 4.58
N ALA A 151 -4.71 -8.26 5.87
CA ALA A 151 -4.12 -9.39 6.56
C ALA A 151 -4.95 -9.78 7.78
N GLY A 152 -4.86 -11.03 8.17
CA GLY A 152 -5.58 -11.57 9.32
C GLY A 152 -5.25 -13.03 9.55
N TYR A 153 -5.88 -13.62 10.56
CA TYR A 153 -5.70 -15.04 10.89
C TYR A 153 -6.89 -15.86 10.44
N VAL A 154 -6.63 -16.95 9.75
CA VAL A 154 -7.62 -17.97 9.38
C VAL A 154 -7.24 -19.27 10.06
N HIS A 155 -8.06 -19.71 11.01
CA HIS A 155 -7.75 -20.87 11.86
C HIS A 155 -6.39 -20.79 12.58
N GLY A 156 -6.01 -19.57 13.00
CA GLY A 156 -4.75 -19.33 13.69
C GLY A 156 -3.52 -19.19 12.77
N GLU A 157 -3.70 -19.33 11.46
CA GLU A 157 -2.64 -19.12 10.48
C GLU A 157 -2.77 -17.76 9.82
N PRO A 158 -1.65 -17.00 9.67
CA PRO A 158 -1.64 -15.70 9.02
C PRO A 158 -1.92 -15.84 7.53
N VAL A 159 -2.73 -14.94 7.03
CA VAL A 159 -3.09 -14.85 5.61
C VAL A 159 -3.02 -13.40 5.18
N LEU A 160 -2.28 -13.14 4.10
CA LEU A 160 -2.31 -11.86 3.40
C LEU A 160 -3.18 -12.00 2.15
N VAL A 161 -4.08 -11.07 1.94
CA VAL A 161 -4.90 -10.98 0.72
C VAL A 161 -4.54 -9.72 -0.04
N THR A 162 -4.13 -9.89 -1.28
CA THR A 162 -3.89 -8.79 -2.21
C THR A 162 -5.08 -8.65 -3.15
N CYS A 163 -5.56 -7.43 -3.33
CA CYS A 163 -6.71 -7.13 -4.18
C CYS A 163 -6.38 -6.03 -5.17
N GLN A 164 -6.87 -6.16 -6.38
CA GLN A 164 -6.76 -5.16 -7.44
C GLN A 164 -8.08 -5.04 -8.20
N GLY A 165 -8.45 -3.81 -8.54
CA GLY A 165 -9.64 -3.50 -9.31
C GLY A 165 -10.82 -3.06 -8.43
N THR A 166 -11.65 -2.18 -9.00
CA THR A 166 -12.91 -1.69 -8.40
C THR A 166 -13.81 -1.26 -9.53
N TYR A 167 -15.10 -1.54 -9.47
CA TYR A 167 -16.08 -1.28 -10.51
C TYR A 167 -15.88 -2.05 -11.83
N GLY A 168 -14.83 -2.82 -11.95
CA GLY A 168 -14.53 -3.74 -13.03
C GLY A 168 -14.26 -5.14 -12.47
N ASN A 169 -13.53 -5.97 -13.19
CA ASN A 169 -13.07 -7.25 -12.65
C ASN A 169 -12.15 -7.01 -11.45
N MET A 170 -12.39 -7.73 -10.36
CA MET A 170 -11.57 -7.69 -9.17
C MET A 170 -10.70 -8.95 -9.11
N TYR A 171 -9.42 -8.76 -8.90
CA TYR A 171 -8.41 -9.82 -8.81
C TYR A 171 -7.96 -9.94 -7.37
N LEU A 172 -8.15 -11.11 -6.78
CA LEU A 172 -7.80 -11.40 -5.40
C LEU A 172 -6.83 -12.56 -5.34
N GLN A 173 -5.81 -12.45 -4.50
CA GLN A 173 -4.86 -13.53 -4.24
C GLN A 173 -4.65 -13.69 -2.74
N GLY A 174 -4.65 -14.92 -2.26
CA GLY A 174 -4.33 -15.25 -0.89
C GLY A 174 -2.93 -15.85 -0.77
N TRP A 175 -2.19 -15.37 0.21
CA TRP A 175 -0.80 -15.74 0.51
C TRP A 175 -0.72 -16.30 1.93
N ASN A 176 0.06 -17.35 2.12
CA ASN A 176 0.31 -17.93 3.45
C ASN A 176 1.52 -17.24 4.14
N SER A 177 1.86 -17.71 5.34
CA SER A 177 2.99 -17.22 6.14
C SER A 177 4.34 -17.27 5.42
N ASN A 178 4.54 -18.24 4.53
CA ASN A 178 5.75 -18.35 3.72
C ASN A 178 5.71 -17.49 2.44
N MET A 179 4.66 -16.67 2.30
CA MET A 179 4.41 -15.89 1.09
C MET A 179 4.30 -16.73 -0.18
N GLU A 180 3.73 -17.90 -0.04
CA GLU A 180 3.30 -18.74 -1.16
C GLU A 180 1.85 -18.44 -1.50
N LYS A 181 1.57 -18.23 -2.78
CA LYS A 181 0.22 -18.01 -3.25
C LYS A 181 -0.61 -19.28 -3.13
N ARG A 182 -1.69 -19.25 -2.33
CA ARG A 182 -2.54 -20.38 -2.05
C ARG A 182 -3.76 -20.45 -2.96
N TRP A 183 -4.27 -19.31 -3.36
CA TRP A 183 -5.42 -19.21 -4.26
C TRP A 183 -5.41 -17.90 -5.05
N ASP A 184 -6.17 -17.90 -6.12
CA ASP A 184 -6.31 -16.82 -7.08
C ASP A 184 -7.76 -16.78 -7.56
N ILE A 185 -8.43 -15.66 -7.38
CA ILE A 185 -9.86 -15.50 -7.69
C ILE A 185 -10.06 -14.25 -8.54
N VAL A 186 -10.87 -14.38 -9.57
CA VAL A 186 -11.35 -13.24 -10.36
C VAL A 186 -12.86 -13.10 -10.17
N ILE A 187 -13.27 -12.02 -9.52
CA ILE A 187 -14.68 -11.66 -9.42
C ILE A 187 -15.01 -10.81 -10.64
N LYS A 188 -15.78 -11.39 -11.56
CA LYS A 188 -16.22 -10.70 -12.78
C LYS A 188 -17.44 -9.84 -12.50
N THR A 189 -17.42 -8.60 -12.93
CA THR A 189 -18.62 -7.76 -12.91
C THR A 189 -19.56 -8.13 -14.05
N LYS A 190 -20.85 -8.10 -13.80
CA LYS A 190 -21.88 -8.43 -14.82
C LYS A 190 -22.07 -7.31 -15.85
N THR A 191 -21.67 -6.09 -15.51
CA THR A 191 -21.83 -4.91 -16.38
C THR A 191 -20.45 -4.31 -16.61
N PRO A 192 -19.95 -4.30 -17.85
CA PRO A 192 -18.75 -3.55 -18.18
C PRO A 192 -18.99 -2.06 -17.91
N VAL A 193 -18.16 -1.44 -17.11
CA VAL A 193 -18.25 0.00 -16.78
C VAL A 193 -18.14 0.88 -18.03
N GLN A 194 -17.68 0.33 -19.14
CA GLN A 194 -17.63 1.00 -20.44
C GLN A 194 -19.00 1.43 -20.98
N GLU A 195 -20.10 0.77 -20.59
CA GLU A 195 -21.45 1.12 -21.05
C GLU A 195 -22.09 2.27 -20.26
N GLN A 196 -21.53 2.65 -19.10
CA GLN A 196 -22.07 3.70 -18.25
C GLN A 196 -21.46 5.09 -18.51
N ALA A 197 -20.58 5.22 -19.49
CA ALA A 197 -19.81 6.44 -19.75
C ALA A 197 -20.03 7.00 -21.18
N MET A 198 -21.23 6.84 -21.69
CA MET A 198 -21.71 7.62 -22.84
C MET A 198 -22.77 8.62 -22.40
#